data_6953c42b6589c2045c7b7623d03e53cb
#
_entry.id   6953c42b6589c2045c7b7623d03e53cb
#
_cell.length_a   1.000
_cell.length_b   1.000
_cell.length_c   1.000
_cell.angle_alpha   90.00
_cell.angle_beta   90.00
_cell.angle_gamma   90.00
#
_symmetry.space_group_name_H-M   'P 1'
#
loop_
_entity.id
_entity.type
_entity.pdbx_description
1 polymer ?
#
loop_
_entity_poly.entity_id
_entity_poly.type
_entity_poly.pdbx_seq_one_letter_code
_entity_poly.pdbx_strand_id
1 'polypeptide(L)'
;MKNFTHKLIFMTDLHITSPGKTIIGLDPIERFRLCLAHASKNHPDADGLILMGDLTHDGTEEQYELFKRTTIDMPWPLHMTIGNHDLRANFKNIFPEAATNKNGFIQHSVTVGDHTVILMDTNDTTIEPYHG
;
A
#
# COMPACT_ATOMS: atom_id res chain seq x y z
N MET A 1 -15.26 32.26 1.06
CA MET A 1 -14.51 31.15 1.70
C MET A 1 -13.94 30.27 0.61
N LYS A 2 -12.62 30.05 0.56
CA LYS A 2 -12.06 29.00 -0.29
C LYS A 2 -12.42 27.67 0.35
N ASN A 3 -13.35 26.92 -0.21
CA ASN A 3 -13.56 25.53 0.16
C ASN A 3 -12.32 24.75 -0.29
N PHE A 4 -11.39 24.52 0.61
CA PHE A 4 -10.31 23.59 0.38
C PHE A 4 -10.89 22.18 0.45
N THR A 5 -11.01 21.54 -0.69
CA THR A 5 -11.39 20.13 -0.76
C THR A 5 -10.11 19.33 -0.89
N HIS A 6 -9.82 18.53 0.10
CA HIS A 6 -8.71 17.57 0.06
C HIS A 6 -9.20 16.24 -0.49
N LYS A 7 -8.33 15.54 -1.20
CA LYS A 7 -8.66 14.28 -1.86
C LYS A 7 -7.57 13.25 -1.59
N LEU A 8 -7.92 12.17 -0.94
CA LEU A 8 -7.07 11.00 -0.76
C LEU A 8 -7.64 9.81 -1.52
N ILE A 9 -6.77 9.05 -2.15
CA ILE A 9 -7.11 7.78 -2.81
C ILE A 9 -6.72 6.65 -1.87
N PHE A 10 -7.65 5.74 -1.61
CA PHE A 10 -7.41 4.56 -0.79
C PHE A 10 -7.54 3.31 -1.65
N MET A 11 -6.58 2.40 -1.54
CA MET A 11 -6.63 1.06 -2.13
C MET A 11 -6.16 0.05 -1.08
N THR A 12 -6.75 -1.14 -1.10
CA THR A 12 -6.44 -2.21 -0.17
C THR A 12 -6.49 -3.56 -0.88
N ASP A 13 -5.94 -4.59 -0.27
CA ASP A 13 -6.06 -5.98 -0.73
C ASP A 13 -5.58 -6.17 -2.18
N LEU A 14 -4.42 -5.63 -2.49
CA LEU A 14 -3.84 -5.70 -3.83
C LEU A 14 -3.40 -7.12 -4.19
N HIS A 15 -2.91 -7.87 -3.19
CA HIS A 15 -2.46 -9.26 -3.30
C HIS A 15 -1.54 -9.50 -4.50
N ILE A 16 -0.56 -8.62 -4.71
CA ILE A 16 0.40 -8.78 -5.82
C ILE A 16 1.09 -10.14 -5.70
N THR A 17 1.00 -10.93 -6.76
CA THR A 17 1.61 -12.26 -6.88
C THR A 17 2.88 -12.22 -7.73
N SER A 18 3.65 -13.32 -7.73
CA SER A 18 4.72 -13.51 -8.70
C SER A 18 4.17 -13.52 -10.14
N PRO A 19 4.96 -13.07 -11.12
CA PRO A 19 4.52 -12.98 -12.52
C PRO A 19 3.90 -14.29 -13.03
N GLY A 20 2.78 -14.18 -13.72
CA GLY A 20 2.07 -15.33 -14.31
C GLY A 20 1.16 -16.09 -13.35
N LYS A 21 1.11 -15.73 -12.07
CA LYS A 21 0.14 -16.29 -11.12
C LYS A 21 -1.13 -15.43 -11.09
N THR A 22 -2.25 -16.10 -10.89
CA THR A 22 -3.56 -15.43 -10.78
C THR A 22 -4.23 -15.77 -9.45
N ILE A 23 -5.12 -14.88 -8.99
CA ILE A 23 -6.01 -15.11 -7.86
C ILE A 23 -7.44 -15.07 -8.42
N ILE A 24 -8.21 -16.12 -8.17
CA ILE A 24 -9.57 -16.29 -8.72
C ILE A 24 -9.67 -16.02 -10.24
N GLY A 25 -8.64 -16.41 -10.99
CA GLY A 25 -8.57 -16.24 -12.45
C GLY A 25 -8.20 -14.83 -12.93
N LEU A 26 -7.82 -13.92 -12.03
CA LEU A 26 -7.42 -12.56 -12.35
C LEU A 26 -5.94 -12.33 -12.02
N ASP A 27 -5.25 -11.55 -12.85
CA ASP A 27 -3.88 -11.11 -12.60
C ASP A 27 -3.89 -9.87 -11.70
N PRO A 28 -3.42 -9.96 -10.43
CA PRO A 28 -3.47 -8.83 -9.50
C PRO A 28 -2.67 -7.63 -9.96
N ILE A 29 -1.52 -7.83 -10.60
CA ILE A 29 -0.69 -6.71 -11.04
C ILE A 29 -1.34 -5.93 -12.19
N GLU A 30 -1.98 -6.61 -13.12
CA GLU A 30 -2.72 -5.96 -14.19
C GLU A 30 -3.93 -5.18 -13.64
N ARG A 31 -4.63 -5.76 -12.66
CA ARG A 31 -5.73 -5.07 -11.99
C ARG A 31 -5.26 -3.82 -11.28
N PHE A 32 -4.15 -3.91 -10.55
CA PHE A 32 -3.58 -2.76 -9.86
C PHE A 32 -3.15 -1.66 -10.84
N ARG A 33 -2.49 -2.03 -11.95
CA ARG A 33 -2.11 -1.07 -13.01
C ARG A 33 -3.33 -0.36 -13.59
N LEU A 34 -4.41 -1.07 -13.85
CA LEU A 34 -5.66 -0.47 -14.33
C LEU A 34 -6.25 0.51 -13.32
N CYS A 35 -6.27 0.16 -12.03
CA CYS A 35 -6.74 1.05 -10.96
C CYS A 35 -5.88 2.32 -10.87
N LEU A 36 -4.55 2.18 -10.91
CA LEU A 36 -3.63 3.32 -10.88
C LEU A 36 -3.81 4.23 -12.10
N ALA A 37 -3.94 3.65 -13.30
CA ALA A 37 -4.16 4.41 -14.53
C ALA A 37 -5.49 5.16 -14.48
N HIS A 38 -6.56 4.53 -14.00
CA HIS A 38 -7.86 5.17 -13.80
C HIS A 38 -7.75 6.34 -12.80
N ALA A 39 -7.13 6.09 -11.65
CA ALA A 39 -6.96 7.10 -10.61
C ALA A 39 -6.13 8.30 -11.11
N SER A 40 -4.99 8.05 -11.79
CA SER A 40 -4.15 9.12 -12.34
C SER A 40 -4.87 9.97 -13.37
N LYS A 41 -5.72 9.36 -14.19
CA LYS A 41 -6.49 10.07 -15.21
C LYS A 41 -7.60 10.94 -14.61
N ASN A 42 -8.30 10.44 -13.59
CA ASN A 42 -9.50 11.08 -13.07
C ASN A 42 -9.27 11.91 -11.80
N HIS A 43 -8.17 11.66 -11.09
CA HIS A 43 -7.83 12.31 -9.83
C HIS A 43 -6.35 12.74 -9.77
N PRO A 44 -5.82 13.41 -10.81
CA PRO A 44 -4.42 13.86 -10.82
C PRO A 44 -4.12 14.87 -9.70
N ASP A 45 -5.16 15.49 -9.17
CA ASP A 45 -5.15 16.51 -8.12
C ASP A 45 -5.29 15.92 -6.71
N ALA A 46 -5.18 14.60 -6.54
CA ALA A 46 -5.25 14.01 -5.20
C ALA A 46 -4.02 14.38 -4.36
N ASP A 47 -4.22 14.56 -3.06
CA ASP A 47 -3.19 14.90 -2.08
C ASP A 47 -2.30 13.71 -1.70
N GLY A 48 -2.76 12.47 -1.97
CA GLY A 48 -1.99 11.27 -1.69
C GLY A 48 -2.70 9.98 -2.08
N LEU A 49 -1.91 8.91 -2.22
CA LEU A 49 -2.36 7.53 -2.38
C LEU A 49 -2.02 6.75 -1.11
N ILE A 50 -3.03 6.13 -0.51
CA ILE A 50 -2.90 5.33 0.71
C ILE A 50 -3.20 3.87 0.38
N LEU A 51 -2.23 2.99 0.63
CA LEU A 51 -2.35 1.55 0.45
C LEU A 51 -2.40 0.86 1.81
N MET A 52 -3.54 0.19 2.07
CA MET A 52 -3.95 -0.23 3.42
C MET A 52 -3.76 -1.72 3.67
N GLY A 53 -2.61 -2.27 3.30
CA GLY A 53 -2.26 -3.65 3.61
C GLY A 53 -2.69 -4.67 2.56
N ASP A 54 -2.27 -5.92 2.78
CA ASP A 54 -2.32 -7.02 1.83
C ASP A 54 -1.77 -6.58 0.45
N LEU A 55 -0.61 -5.91 0.51
CA LEU A 55 0.06 -5.37 -0.67
C LEU A 55 0.50 -6.50 -1.59
N THR A 56 1.01 -7.57 -0.99
CA THR A 56 1.45 -8.80 -1.66
C THR A 56 0.65 -10.00 -1.17
N HIS A 57 0.67 -11.09 -1.93
CA HIS A 57 -0.08 -12.29 -1.57
C HIS A 57 0.70 -13.21 -0.62
N ASP A 58 2.01 -13.35 -0.86
CA ASP A 58 2.86 -14.28 -0.10
C ASP A 58 3.95 -13.55 0.71
N GLY A 59 4.01 -12.23 0.68
CA GLY A 59 4.98 -11.42 1.41
C GLY A 59 6.43 -11.56 0.94
N THR A 60 6.68 -12.04 -0.30
CA THR A 60 8.04 -12.26 -0.79
C THR A 60 8.69 -10.97 -1.29
N GLU A 61 10.01 -10.87 -1.21
CA GLU A 61 10.77 -9.72 -1.73
C GLU A 61 10.53 -9.52 -3.23
N GLU A 62 10.43 -10.60 -4.02
CA GLU A 62 10.11 -10.53 -5.45
C GLU A 62 8.78 -9.80 -5.71
N GLN A 63 7.75 -10.11 -4.92
CA GLN A 63 6.44 -9.47 -5.05
C GLN A 63 6.48 -7.99 -4.63
N TYR A 64 7.22 -7.65 -3.58
CA TYR A 64 7.44 -6.25 -3.19
C TYR A 64 8.24 -5.47 -4.23
N GLU A 65 9.24 -6.08 -4.86
CA GLU A 65 9.98 -5.45 -5.95
C GLU A 65 9.07 -5.16 -7.17
N LEU A 66 8.17 -6.09 -7.51
CA LEU A 66 7.19 -5.89 -8.56
C LEU A 66 6.20 -4.76 -8.21
N PHE A 67 5.71 -4.76 -6.97
CA PHE A 67 4.86 -3.70 -6.44
C PHE A 67 5.57 -2.34 -6.49
N LYS A 68 6.82 -2.25 -6.00
CA LYS A 68 7.63 -1.02 -6.00
C LYS A 68 7.79 -0.44 -7.41
N ARG A 69 8.15 -1.28 -8.38
CA ARG A 69 8.28 -0.85 -9.78
C ARG A 69 6.97 -0.34 -10.37
N THR A 70 5.85 -0.87 -9.93
CA THR A 70 4.53 -0.45 -10.41
C THR A 70 4.09 0.89 -9.86
N THR A 71 4.58 1.28 -8.68
CA THR A 71 4.20 2.53 -8.00
C THR A 71 5.19 3.67 -8.19
N ILE A 72 6.37 3.42 -8.80
CA ILE A 72 7.47 4.40 -8.85
C ILE A 72 7.13 5.72 -9.56
N ASP A 73 6.27 5.65 -10.58
CA ASP A 73 5.89 6.79 -11.40
C ASP A 73 4.55 7.42 -11.00
N MET A 74 4.03 7.10 -9.81
CA MET A 74 2.76 7.66 -9.35
C MET A 74 2.91 9.15 -9.02
N PRO A 75 1.93 9.99 -9.43
CA PRO A 75 2.05 11.45 -9.28
C PRO A 75 1.80 11.93 -7.85
N TRP A 76 1.40 11.05 -6.94
CA TRP A 76 1.03 11.39 -5.57
C TRP A 76 2.04 10.88 -4.55
N PRO A 77 2.15 11.54 -3.39
CA PRO A 77 2.79 10.93 -2.23
C PRO A 77 2.17 9.58 -1.91
N LEU A 78 3.01 8.56 -1.72
CA LEU A 78 2.59 7.20 -1.40
C LEU A 78 2.75 6.93 0.09
N HIS A 79 1.67 6.49 0.71
CA HIS A 79 1.63 6.07 2.11
C HIS A 79 1.16 4.63 2.20
N MET A 80 1.85 3.82 3.01
CA MET A 80 1.62 2.39 3.07
C MET A 80 1.54 1.90 4.51
N THR A 81 0.71 0.90 4.73
CA THR A 81 0.79 -0.01 5.87
C THR A 81 0.71 -1.44 5.34
N ILE A 82 0.91 -2.43 6.20
CA ILE A 82 0.91 -3.84 5.82
C ILE A 82 -0.31 -4.56 6.42
N GLY A 83 -0.69 -5.68 5.80
CA GLY A 83 -1.75 -6.58 6.24
C GLY A 83 -1.21 -7.96 6.62
N ASN A 84 -2.11 -8.90 6.85
CA ASN A 84 -1.74 -10.24 7.31
C ASN A 84 -1.06 -11.12 6.25
N HIS A 85 -1.23 -10.81 4.95
CA HIS A 85 -0.49 -11.46 3.87
C HIS A 85 0.93 -10.91 3.68
N ASP A 86 1.24 -9.78 4.28
CA ASP A 86 2.54 -9.13 4.15
C ASP A 86 3.54 -9.62 5.21
N LEU A 87 4.82 -9.71 4.83
CA LEU A 87 5.91 -10.00 5.76
C LEU A 87 6.70 -8.72 6.07
N ARG A 88 6.56 -8.23 7.32
CA ARG A 88 7.16 -6.96 7.77
C ARG A 88 8.66 -6.87 7.51
N ALA A 89 9.40 -7.96 7.71
CA ALA A 89 10.85 -7.98 7.48
C ALA A 89 11.18 -7.75 6.00
N ASN A 90 10.52 -8.49 5.09
CA ASN A 90 10.74 -8.37 3.65
C ASN A 90 10.27 -7.01 3.13
N PHE A 91 9.13 -6.49 3.63
CA PHE A 91 8.68 -5.14 3.31
C PHE A 91 9.75 -4.11 3.65
N LYS A 92 10.31 -4.15 4.86
CA LYS A 92 11.37 -3.21 5.30
C LYS A 92 12.66 -3.33 4.50
N ASN A 93 13.02 -4.52 4.02
CA ASN A 93 14.17 -4.71 3.16
C ASN A 93 14.01 -3.98 1.81
N ILE A 94 12.81 -4.01 1.25
CA ILE A 94 12.51 -3.37 -0.05
C ILE A 94 12.18 -1.87 0.09
N PHE A 95 11.60 -1.48 1.22
CA PHE A 95 11.22 -0.09 1.53
C PHE A 95 11.89 0.39 2.83
N PRO A 96 13.23 0.52 2.87
CA PRO A 96 13.93 0.93 4.08
C PRO A 96 13.58 2.34 4.55
N GLU A 97 13.06 3.19 3.64
CA GLU A 97 12.58 4.54 3.90
C GLU A 97 11.14 4.60 4.44
N ALA A 98 10.43 3.48 4.46
CA ALA A 98 9.04 3.46 4.92
C ALA A 98 8.94 3.87 6.39
N ALA A 99 7.91 4.63 6.69
CA ALA A 99 7.68 5.13 8.04
C ALA A 99 7.42 3.97 9.02
N THR A 100 8.24 3.89 10.05
CA THR A 100 8.10 2.93 11.14
C THR A 100 8.08 3.64 12.49
N ASN A 101 7.36 3.07 13.44
CA ASN A 101 7.45 3.54 14.82
C ASN A 101 8.70 2.98 15.53
N LYS A 102 8.94 3.42 16.76
CA LYS A 102 10.08 2.99 17.58
C LYS A 102 10.14 1.48 17.86
N ASN A 103 9.01 0.78 17.73
CA ASN A 103 8.90 -0.66 17.91
C ASN A 103 9.02 -1.45 16.59
N GLY A 104 9.22 -0.75 15.46
CA GLY A 104 9.43 -1.35 14.15
C GLY A 104 8.16 -1.70 13.38
N PHE A 105 6.97 -1.28 13.85
CA PHE A 105 5.72 -1.41 13.13
C PHE A 105 5.63 -0.40 11.99
N ILE A 106 5.05 -0.82 10.86
CA ILE A 106 4.82 0.02 9.67
C ILE A 106 3.58 0.87 9.92
N GLN A 107 3.72 1.90 10.72
CA GLN A 107 2.60 2.76 11.09
C GLN A 107 3.02 4.22 11.24
N HIS A 108 2.15 5.11 10.80
CA HIS A 108 2.38 6.55 10.84
C HIS A 108 1.06 7.31 10.67
N SER A 109 1.13 8.64 10.73
CA SER A 109 0.01 9.50 10.39
C SER A 109 0.31 10.36 9.18
N VAL A 110 -0.74 10.69 8.43
CA VAL A 110 -0.72 11.57 7.26
C VAL A 110 -1.67 12.73 7.55
N THR A 111 -1.17 13.96 7.49
CA THR A 111 -2.01 15.15 7.67
C THR A 111 -2.34 15.76 6.32
N VAL A 112 -3.63 15.99 6.06
CA VAL A 112 -4.13 16.62 4.85
C VAL A 112 -5.16 17.68 5.24
N GLY A 113 -4.80 18.94 5.05
CA GLY A 113 -5.58 20.06 5.58
C GLY A 113 -5.69 19.97 7.11
N ASP A 114 -6.92 20.04 7.62
CA ASP A 114 -7.23 19.95 9.06
C ASP A 114 -7.51 18.50 9.53
N HIS A 115 -7.28 17.51 8.64
CA HIS A 115 -7.55 16.10 8.92
C HIS A 115 -6.26 15.30 9.09
N THR A 116 -6.29 14.35 10.00
CA THR A 116 -5.19 13.38 10.20
C THR A 116 -5.72 11.97 9.96
N VAL A 117 -5.07 11.27 9.04
CA VAL A 117 -5.29 9.84 8.78
C VAL A 117 -4.22 9.05 9.51
N ILE A 118 -4.61 8.10 10.32
CA ILE A 118 -3.71 7.22 11.06
C ILE A 118 -3.66 5.87 10.35
N LEU A 119 -2.48 5.46 9.89
CA LEU A 119 -2.23 4.14 9.33
C LEU A 119 -1.63 3.26 10.43
N MET A 120 -2.25 2.11 10.67
CA MET A 120 -1.86 1.20 11.74
C MET A 120 -1.45 -0.16 11.17
N ASP A 121 -0.29 -0.64 11.61
CA ASP A 121 0.17 -2.01 11.37
C ASP A 121 -0.35 -2.88 12.54
N THR A 122 -1.41 -3.61 12.29
CA THR A 122 -2.04 -4.51 13.27
C THR A 122 -1.63 -5.97 13.08
N ASN A 123 -0.69 -6.25 12.15
CA ASN A 123 -0.29 -7.60 11.81
C ASN A 123 0.44 -8.29 12.98
N ASP A 124 -0.18 -9.31 13.54
CA ASP A 124 0.37 -10.16 14.60
C ASP A 124 1.03 -11.42 14.02
N THR A 125 2.36 -11.40 13.98
CA THR A 125 3.15 -12.53 13.46
C THR A 125 3.44 -13.61 14.49
N THR A 126 2.89 -13.50 15.70
CA THR A 126 3.04 -14.50 16.76
C THR A 126 1.99 -15.62 16.68
N ILE A 127 0.95 -15.43 15.88
CA ILE A 127 -0.17 -16.34 15.69
C ILE A 127 -0.13 -16.91 14.27
N GLU A 128 -0.31 -18.22 14.13
CA GLU A 128 -0.41 -18.92 12.86
C GLU A 128 -1.86 -19.42 12.61
N PRO A 129 -2.49 -19.09 11.45
CA PRO A 129 -2.05 -18.14 10.42
C PRO A 129 -2.04 -16.70 10.95
N TYR A 130 -1.20 -15.85 10.36
CA TYR A 130 -1.09 -14.45 10.77
C TYR A 130 -2.42 -13.72 10.69
N HIS A 131 -2.69 -12.88 11.68
CA HIS A 131 -3.91 -12.09 11.77
C HIS A 131 -3.56 -10.61 11.96
N GLY A 132 -4.36 -9.74 11.34
CA GLY A 132 -4.28 -8.30 11.48
C GLY A 132 -5.57 -7.70 11.98
#